data_890e46686c23d880d92d8af0a4022c52
#
_entry.id   890e46686c23d880d92d8af0a4022c52
#
_cell.length_a   1.000
_cell.length_b   1.000
_cell.length_c   1.000
_cell.angle_alpha   90.00
_cell.angle_beta   90.00
_cell.angle_gamma   90.00
#
_symmetry.space_group_name_H-M   'P 1'
#
loop_
_entity.id
_entity.type
_entity.pdbx_description
1 polymer ?
#
loop_
_entity_poly.entity_id
_entity_poly.type
_entity_poly.pdbx_seq_one_letter_code
_entity_poly.pdbx_strand_id
1 'polypeptide(L)'
;ICFKNNPKSYTYSADKVVWLTNPQWLVPELCKVYRGGRLQTDVTEIWQFEAGQNNYWRIKYRSGYEGEYTDGQINVVKTCLDEETSMNTYAYLKQVAAINPLRKEEDKEGILSQIYEKVDFIDDKTAAACYINPDKHKVRILSHKDLIYPFGCNASQKKAVAAAFEHQVSVVQGPPGTGKTQTILNVIANIVRNGETVLVVSNNNSAITNVQEKLEKYGLAFIVAPLGSKENKELFISQQTLVPTEVSLWSCPMQDGMRMKSTLHDTLRSLDKVYALLNEDAMLRQEQQSVDLEWRHFCMDNGIDEHTPLERRVQSSLIIRLWLHYQSKADGTLIAPDGLWSRITEGLKSLWMRIICRYRLRLHNKFEQSDMKPLVIELQTLYYLNRRIEIEERLETIRQELSTYDADLLTKTLTDTSMTLFKASLHGRYDKRESILFKDTKD
;
A
#
# COMPACT_ATOMS: atom_id res chain seq x y z
N ILE A 1 -26.23 37.13 -25.47
CA ILE A 1 -26.38 35.80 -26.06
C ILE A 1 -27.45 35.88 -27.16
N CYS A 2 -27.13 35.45 -28.36
CA CYS A 2 -28.08 35.30 -29.48
C CYS A 2 -28.31 33.82 -29.72
N PHE A 3 -29.54 33.40 -29.72
CA PHE A 3 -29.89 32.01 -30.01
C PHE A 3 -30.06 31.81 -31.52
N LYS A 4 -29.59 30.68 -32.10
CA LYS A 4 -29.49 30.40 -33.54
C LYS A 4 -30.79 30.61 -34.30
N ASN A 5 -31.95 30.50 -33.68
CA ASN A 5 -33.27 30.63 -34.28
C ASN A 5 -34.11 31.75 -33.67
N ASN A 6 -33.47 32.70 -32.97
CA ASN A 6 -34.19 33.81 -32.35
C ASN A 6 -33.49 35.14 -32.67
N PRO A 7 -34.12 36.13 -33.32
CA PRO A 7 -33.52 37.40 -33.68
C PRO A 7 -33.25 38.31 -32.46
N LYS A 8 -33.72 37.94 -31.28
CA LYS A 8 -33.53 38.73 -30.05
C LYS A 8 -32.21 38.39 -29.36
N SER A 9 -31.48 39.40 -28.95
CA SER A 9 -30.33 39.25 -28.07
C SER A 9 -30.77 39.36 -26.60
N TYR A 10 -30.14 38.54 -25.74
CA TYR A 10 -30.40 38.53 -24.31
C TYR A 10 -29.10 38.82 -23.55
N THR A 11 -29.18 39.67 -22.55
CA THR A 11 -28.06 39.98 -21.68
C THR A 11 -28.20 39.21 -20.36
N TYR A 12 -27.19 38.39 -20.04
CA TYR A 12 -27.11 37.64 -18.78
C TYR A 12 -25.92 38.12 -17.99
N SER A 13 -26.04 38.13 -16.67
CA SER A 13 -24.88 38.33 -15.77
C SER A 13 -23.95 37.13 -15.87
N ALA A 14 -22.65 37.34 -15.65
CA ALA A 14 -21.60 36.33 -15.82
C ALA A 14 -21.81 35.09 -14.91
N ASP A 15 -22.43 35.29 -13.76
CA ASP A 15 -22.81 34.23 -12.80
C ASP A 15 -23.91 33.29 -13.27
N LYS A 16 -24.67 33.70 -14.30
CA LYS A 16 -25.76 32.91 -14.90
C LYS A 16 -25.37 32.20 -16.21
N VAL A 17 -24.12 32.33 -16.62
CA VAL A 17 -23.65 31.76 -17.89
C VAL A 17 -22.48 30.83 -17.61
N VAL A 18 -22.60 29.59 -17.98
CA VAL A 18 -21.52 28.59 -17.95
C VAL A 18 -20.96 28.47 -19.37
N TRP A 19 -19.69 28.83 -19.51
CA TRP A 19 -18.96 28.64 -20.78
C TRP A 19 -18.39 27.23 -20.83
N LEU A 20 -18.88 26.42 -21.75
CA LEU A 20 -18.37 25.09 -22.04
C LEU A 20 -17.17 25.20 -22.98
N THR A 21 -16.04 24.66 -22.56
CA THR A 21 -14.78 24.67 -23.30
C THR A 21 -14.30 23.24 -23.55
N ASN A 22 -13.27 23.06 -24.36
CA ASN A 22 -12.60 21.77 -24.62
C ASN A 22 -13.57 20.65 -25.02
N PRO A 23 -14.36 20.82 -26.14
CA PRO A 23 -15.26 19.76 -26.58
C PRO A 23 -14.49 18.50 -26.97
N GLN A 24 -14.79 17.38 -26.32
CA GLN A 24 -14.26 16.06 -26.63
C GLN A 24 -15.39 15.15 -27.06
N TRP A 25 -15.30 14.61 -28.26
CA TRP A 25 -16.22 13.58 -28.72
C TRP A 25 -15.74 12.22 -28.25
N LEU A 26 -16.65 11.41 -27.70
CA LEU A 26 -16.38 10.06 -27.25
C LEU A 26 -17.15 9.08 -28.14
N VAL A 27 -16.46 7.97 -28.46
CA VAL A 27 -17.07 6.88 -29.24
C VAL A 27 -18.13 6.18 -28.39
N PRO A 28 -19.43 6.21 -28.75
CA PRO A 28 -20.50 5.65 -27.91
C PRO A 28 -20.33 4.15 -27.62
N GLU A 29 -19.78 3.39 -28.57
CA GLU A 29 -19.55 1.94 -28.47
C GLU A 29 -18.47 1.60 -27.38
N LEU A 30 -17.57 2.55 -27.11
CA LEU A 30 -16.52 2.44 -26.10
C LEU A 30 -16.94 3.02 -24.74
N CYS A 31 -18.21 3.45 -24.62
CA CYS A 31 -18.71 4.10 -23.42
C CYS A 31 -20.01 3.45 -22.94
N LYS A 32 -20.17 3.40 -21.62
CA LYS A 32 -21.45 3.12 -20.98
C LYS A 32 -21.93 4.35 -20.23
N VAL A 33 -23.18 4.75 -20.49
CA VAL A 33 -23.79 5.94 -19.92
C VAL A 33 -24.84 5.53 -18.92
N TYR A 34 -24.72 5.99 -17.67
CA TYR A 34 -25.65 5.69 -16.59
C TYR A 34 -26.35 6.96 -16.12
N ARG A 35 -27.69 6.91 -15.99
CA ARG A 35 -28.52 7.99 -15.44
C ARG A 35 -29.34 7.45 -14.28
N GLY A 36 -29.18 8.02 -13.08
CA GLY A 36 -29.82 7.50 -11.89
C GLY A 36 -29.54 6.02 -11.61
N GLY A 37 -28.32 5.54 -11.91
CA GLY A 37 -27.90 4.14 -11.76
C GLY A 37 -28.41 3.20 -12.88
N ARG A 38 -29.19 3.67 -13.85
CA ARG A 38 -29.70 2.85 -14.96
C ARG A 38 -28.88 3.08 -16.23
N LEU A 39 -28.45 2.00 -16.87
CA LEU A 39 -27.74 2.02 -18.16
C LEU A 39 -28.67 2.57 -19.26
N GLN A 40 -28.15 3.51 -20.03
CA GLN A 40 -28.81 4.05 -21.22
C GLN A 40 -28.28 3.31 -22.45
N THR A 41 -29.13 2.60 -23.17
CA THR A 41 -28.75 1.73 -24.30
C THR A 41 -28.95 2.35 -25.67
N ASP A 42 -29.61 3.51 -25.75
CA ASP A 42 -30.02 4.20 -26.96
C ASP A 42 -29.19 5.46 -27.28
N VAL A 43 -27.98 5.55 -26.71
CA VAL A 43 -27.07 6.67 -26.91
C VAL A 43 -26.40 6.58 -28.28
N THR A 44 -26.39 7.69 -29.03
CA THR A 44 -25.77 7.79 -30.36
C THR A 44 -24.60 8.75 -30.45
N GLU A 45 -24.57 9.78 -29.60
CA GLU A 45 -23.45 10.72 -29.55
C GLU A 45 -23.16 11.10 -28.07
N ILE A 46 -21.87 11.23 -27.74
CA ILE A 46 -21.40 11.64 -26.42
C ILE A 46 -20.37 12.74 -26.61
N TRP A 47 -20.65 13.89 -26.04
CA TRP A 47 -19.72 15.00 -25.97
C TRP A 47 -19.40 15.37 -24.51
N GLN A 48 -18.13 15.49 -24.19
CA GLN A 48 -17.64 16.01 -22.90
C GLN A 48 -17.17 17.44 -23.10
N PHE A 49 -17.46 18.31 -22.13
CA PHE A 49 -17.01 19.68 -22.05
C PHE A 49 -16.49 19.97 -20.66
N GLU A 50 -15.66 20.99 -20.54
CA GLU A 50 -15.13 21.48 -19.28
C GLU A 50 -15.69 22.88 -18.99
N ALA A 51 -15.99 23.16 -17.71
CA ALA A 51 -16.25 24.49 -17.21
C ALA A 51 -15.69 24.63 -15.79
N GLY A 52 -14.55 25.30 -15.67
CA GLY A 52 -13.79 25.37 -14.43
C GLY A 52 -13.27 23.99 -14.00
N GLN A 53 -13.72 23.50 -12.84
CA GLN A 53 -13.33 22.16 -12.33
C GLN A 53 -14.40 21.10 -12.61
N ASN A 54 -15.49 21.42 -13.29
CA ASN A 54 -16.62 20.52 -13.53
C ASN A 54 -16.65 20.07 -14.98
N ASN A 55 -17.05 18.81 -15.20
CA ASN A 55 -17.36 18.30 -16.52
C ASN A 55 -18.86 18.46 -16.81
N TYR A 56 -19.15 18.69 -18.07
CA TYR A 56 -20.49 18.74 -18.62
C TYR A 56 -20.59 17.78 -19.78
N TRP A 57 -21.76 17.16 -19.95
CA TRP A 57 -21.99 16.12 -20.93
C TRP A 57 -23.16 16.50 -21.79
N ARG A 58 -23.01 16.39 -23.12
CA ARG A 58 -24.10 16.45 -24.08
C ARG A 58 -24.27 15.07 -24.68
N ILE A 59 -25.44 14.49 -24.45
CA ILE A 59 -25.78 13.13 -24.87
C ILE A 59 -26.95 13.20 -25.87
N LYS A 60 -26.77 12.58 -27.02
CA LYS A 60 -27.82 12.42 -28.01
C LYS A 60 -28.28 10.98 -28.03
N TYR A 61 -29.58 10.81 -28.10
CA TYR A 61 -30.24 9.52 -28.07
C TYR A 61 -30.83 9.18 -29.45
N ARG A 62 -31.07 7.90 -29.73
CA ARG A 62 -31.65 7.41 -30.99
C ARG A 62 -32.99 8.03 -31.27
N SER A 63 -33.75 8.42 -30.28
CA SER A 63 -35.02 9.16 -30.42
C SER A 63 -34.88 10.57 -31.02
N GLY A 64 -33.62 11.05 -31.18
CA GLY A 64 -33.34 12.43 -31.58
C GLY A 64 -33.30 13.41 -30.39
N TYR A 65 -33.65 12.98 -29.21
CA TYR A 65 -33.52 13.81 -28.00
C TYR A 65 -32.05 14.07 -27.69
N GLU A 66 -31.72 15.30 -27.33
CA GLU A 66 -30.41 15.74 -26.92
C GLU A 66 -30.51 16.36 -25.50
N GLY A 67 -29.72 15.86 -24.55
CA GLY A 67 -29.73 16.32 -23.18
C GLY A 67 -28.34 16.81 -22.74
N GLU A 68 -28.32 17.85 -21.91
CA GLU A 68 -27.13 18.38 -21.28
C GLU A 68 -27.17 18.00 -19.81
N TYR A 69 -26.02 17.49 -19.29
CA TYR A 69 -25.91 16.91 -17.94
C TYR A 69 -24.61 17.33 -17.28
N THR A 70 -24.63 17.35 -15.96
CA THR A 70 -23.43 17.46 -15.12
C THR A 70 -22.98 16.08 -14.61
N ASP A 71 -21.74 15.95 -14.08
CA ASP A 71 -21.23 14.71 -13.48
C ASP A 71 -22.14 14.16 -12.37
N GLY A 72 -22.89 15.01 -11.66
CA GLY A 72 -23.86 14.56 -10.63
C GLY A 72 -25.15 13.96 -11.19
N GLN A 73 -25.48 14.22 -12.46
CA GLN A 73 -26.73 13.77 -13.11
C GLN A 73 -26.52 12.55 -13.99
N ILE A 74 -25.31 12.39 -14.53
CA ILE A 74 -24.98 11.30 -15.45
C ILE A 74 -23.56 10.79 -15.12
N ASN A 75 -23.35 9.49 -15.32
CA ASN A 75 -22.04 8.87 -15.21
C ASN A 75 -21.67 8.22 -16.54
N VAL A 76 -20.63 8.74 -17.19
CA VAL A 76 -20.10 8.20 -18.43
C VAL A 76 -18.82 7.42 -18.10
N VAL A 77 -18.83 6.14 -18.43
CA VAL A 77 -17.74 5.20 -18.15
C VAL A 77 -17.14 4.75 -19.47
N LYS A 78 -15.83 4.85 -19.61
CA LYS A 78 -15.08 4.37 -20.77
C LYS A 78 -14.56 2.95 -20.53
N THR A 79 -14.45 2.16 -21.58
CA THR A 79 -13.69 0.89 -21.50
C THR A 79 -12.21 1.16 -21.63
N CYS A 80 -11.39 0.34 -20.98
CA CYS A 80 -9.94 0.38 -21.20
C CYS A 80 -9.52 -0.48 -22.41
N LEU A 81 -10.42 -1.26 -22.99
CA LEU A 81 -10.12 -2.17 -24.10
C LEU A 81 -9.90 -1.49 -25.44
N ASP A 82 -10.07 -0.15 -25.52
CA ASP A 82 -9.69 0.66 -26.68
C ASP A 82 -8.18 1.00 -26.72
N GLU A 83 -7.49 0.79 -25.63
CA GLU A 83 -6.05 1.03 -25.54
C GLU A 83 -5.25 -0.21 -25.95
N GLU A 84 -4.23 -0.04 -26.76
CA GLU A 84 -3.43 -1.11 -27.35
C GLU A 84 -2.86 -2.08 -26.28
N THR A 85 -2.28 -1.57 -25.21
CA THR A 85 -1.71 -2.39 -24.11
C THR A 85 -2.79 -3.24 -23.45
N SER A 86 -3.95 -2.66 -23.12
CA SER A 86 -5.07 -3.35 -22.50
C SER A 86 -5.67 -4.40 -23.42
N MET A 87 -5.87 -4.05 -24.69
CA MET A 87 -6.42 -4.94 -25.72
C MET A 87 -5.50 -6.15 -25.95
N ASN A 88 -4.20 -5.93 -26.11
CA ASN A 88 -3.22 -6.99 -26.33
C ASN A 88 -3.12 -7.94 -25.14
N THR A 89 -3.06 -7.38 -23.92
CA THR A 89 -3.04 -8.17 -22.69
C THR A 89 -4.31 -9.00 -22.52
N TYR A 90 -5.47 -8.39 -22.79
CA TYR A 90 -6.75 -9.10 -22.71
C TYR A 90 -6.89 -10.20 -23.78
N ALA A 91 -6.44 -9.95 -25.01
CA ALA A 91 -6.39 -10.95 -26.08
C ALA A 91 -5.48 -12.14 -25.71
N TYR A 92 -4.32 -11.87 -25.10
CA TYR A 92 -3.45 -12.91 -24.56
C TYR A 92 -4.15 -13.75 -23.48
N LEU A 93 -4.82 -13.11 -22.51
CA LEU A 93 -5.57 -13.84 -21.48
C LEU A 93 -6.69 -14.71 -22.07
N LYS A 94 -7.39 -14.26 -23.12
CA LYS A 94 -8.35 -15.08 -23.88
C LYS A 94 -7.71 -16.32 -24.49
N GLN A 95 -6.53 -16.19 -25.09
CA GLN A 95 -5.78 -17.32 -25.63
C GLN A 95 -5.38 -18.31 -24.53
N VAL A 96 -4.88 -17.84 -23.40
CA VAL A 96 -4.56 -18.68 -22.23
C VAL A 96 -5.80 -19.41 -21.72
N ALA A 97 -6.94 -18.74 -21.63
CA ALA A 97 -8.21 -19.34 -21.23
C ALA A 97 -8.69 -20.42 -22.21
N ALA A 98 -8.42 -20.27 -23.51
CA ALA A 98 -8.76 -21.27 -24.51
C ALA A 98 -7.86 -22.54 -24.42
N ILE A 99 -6.59 -22.36 -24.06
CA ILE A 99 -5.64 -23.47 -23.89
C ILE A 99 -5.93 -24.24 -22.58
N ASN A 100 -6.30 -23.51 -21.49
CA ASN A 100 -6.57 -24.08 -20.16
C ASN A 100 -8.00 -23.78 -19.69
N PRO A 101 -9.00 -24.39 -20.30
CA PRO A 101 -10.39 -23.93 -20.20
C PRO A 101 -11.10 -24.30 -18.90
N LEU A 102 -10.51 -25.06 -17.98
CA LEU A 102 -11.17 -25.60 -16.76
C LEU A 102 -12.50 -26.30 -17.13
N ARG A 103 -12.41 -27.44 -17.86
CA ARG A 103 -13.58 -28.21 -18.32
C ARG A 103 -14.20 -29.02 -17.17
N LYS A 104 -15.53 -29.03 -17.09
CA LYS A 104 -16.26 -30.15 -16.49
C LYS A 104 -16.38 -31.25 -17.56
N GLU A 105 -16.43 -32.53 -17.14
CA GLU A 105 -16.45 -33.67 -18.06
C GLU A 105 -17.55 -33.64 -19.14
N GLU A 106 -18.63 -32.91 -18.88
CA GLU A 106 -19.79 -32.78 -19.78
C GLU A 106 -19.77 -31.53 -20.69
N ASP A 107 -18.89 -30.55 -20.44
CA ASP A 107 -18.86 -29.28 -21.17
C ASP A 107 -17.91 -29.31 -22.36
N LYS A 108 -18.42 -29.10 -23.57
CA LYS A 108 -17.61 -28.96 -24.82
C LYS A 108 -16.71 -27.74 -24.79
N GLU A 109 -17.15 -26.66 -24.17
CA GLU A 109 -16.41 -25.41 -24.01
C GLU A 109 -16.06 -25.18 -22.55
N GLY A 110 -14.82 -24.76 -22.31
CA GLY A 110 -14.37 -24.49 -20.94
C GLY A 110 -15.01 -23.27 -20.32
N ILE A 111 -15.21 -23.28 -19.01
CA ILE A 111 -15.83 -22.19 -18.26
C ILE A 111 -15.08 -20.87 -18.45
N LEU A 112 -13.75 -20.92 -18.47
CA LEU A 112 -12.93 -19.70 -18.63
C LEU A 112 -13.12 -19.07 -20.01
N SER A 113 -13.13 -19.87 -21.10
CA SER A 113 -13.36 -19.37 -22.45
C SER A 113 -14.71 -18.66 -22.55
N GLN A 114 -15.79 -19.28 -22.04
CA GLN A 114 -17.13 -18.69 -22.03
C GLN A 114 -17.21 -17.37 -21.25
N ILE A 115 -16.48 -17.26 -20.12
CA ILE A 115 -16.45 -16.01 -19.32
C ILE A 115 -15.71 -14.92 -20.08
N TYR A 116 -14.52 -15.22 -20.63
CA TYR A 116 -13.74 -14.21 -21.36
C TYR A 116 -14.43 -13.75 -22.66
N GLU A 117 -15.22 -14.61 -23.31
CA GLU A 117 -15.99 -14.22 -24.49
C GLU A 117 -17.16 -13.26 -24.19
N LYS A 118 -17.72 -13.35 -22.99
CA LYS A 118 -18.82 -12.48 -22.55
C LYS A 118 -18.37 -11.10 -22.09
N VAL A 119 -17.07 -10.91 -21.81
CA VAL A 119 -16.54 -9.62 -21.36
C VAL A 119 -16.12 -8.80 -22.59
N ASP A 120 -16.96 -7.87 -22.97
CA ASP A 120 -16.75 -6.91 -24.06
C ASP A 120 -16.40 -5.50 -23.56
N PHE A 121 -16.50 -5.27 -22.26
CA PHE A 121 -16.32 -3.98 -21.62
C PHE A 121 -15.66 -4.12 -20.26
N ILE A 122 -14.57 -3.38 -20.03
CA ILE A 122 -13.90 -3.26 -18.74
C ILE A 122 -13.76 -1.78 -18.44
N ASP A 123 -14.46 -1.31 -17.40
CA ASP A 123 -14.39 0.08 -16.93
C ASP A 123 -12.93 0.44 -16.61
N ASP A 124 -12.45 1.55 -17.20
CA ASP A 124 -11.06 2.03 -17.10
C ASP A 124 -10.63 2.42 -15.67
N LYS A 125 -11.59 2.57 -14.75
CA LYS A 125 -11.34 2.92 -13.34
C LYS A 125 -11.29 1.71 -12.40
N THR A 126 -11.50 0.50 -12.93
CA THR A 126 -11.56 -0.72 -12.12
C THR A 126 -10.18 -1.34 -11.86
N ALA A 127 -10.11 -2.19 -10.84
CA ALA A 127 -8.93 -3.01 -10.59
C ALA A 127 -8.61 -3.97 -11.76
N ALA A 128 -9.62 -4.41 -12.52
CA ALA A 128 -9.41 -5.22 -13.72
C ALA A 128 -8.65 -4.44 -14.80
N ALA A 129 -8.99 -3.17 -15.04
CA ALA A 129 -8.24 -2.31 -15.95
C ALA A 129 -6.80 -2.11 -15.52
N CYS A 130 -6.58 -1.86 -14.22
CA CYS A 130 -5.24 -1.75 -13.65
C CYS A 130 -4.43 -3.05 -13.78
N TYR A 131 -5.08 -4.22 -13.65
CA TYR A 131 -4.42 -5.51 -13.76
C TYR A 131 -3.93 -5.80 -15.19
N ILE A 132 -4.73 -5.47 -16.20
CA ILE A 132 -4.37 -5.69 -17.62
C ILE A 132 -3.49 -4.56 -18.18
N ASN A 133 -3.48 -3.39 -17.57
CA ASN A 133 -2.61 -2.26 -17.93
C ASN A 133 -2.10 -1.57 -16.66
N PRO A 134 -0.88 -1.90 -16.18
CA PRO A 134 -0.32 -1.31 -14.96
C PRO A 134 -0.17 0.22 -15.00
N ASP A 135 -0.09 0.84 -16.18
CA ASP A 135 -0.01 2.31 -16.32
C ASP A 135 -1.29 3.02 -15.83
N LYS A 136 -2.39 2.28 -15.73
CA LYS A 136 -3.65 2.76 -15.16
C LYS A 136 -3.68 2.75 -13.63
N HIS A 137 -2.63 2.21 -13.00
CA HIS A 137 -2.57 2.13 -11.54
C HIS A 137 -2.56 3.52 -10.91
N LYS A 138 -3.51 3.75 -10.01
CA LYS A 138 -3.61 4.99 -9.23
C LYS A 138 -3.41 4.68 -7.75
N VAL A 139 -2.54 5.44 -7.11
CA VAL A 139 -2.36 5.38 -5.66
C VAL A 139 -3.34 6.36 -5.02
N ARG A 140 -4.15 5.86 -4.09
CA ARG A 140 -5.02 6.68 -3.27
C ARG A 140 -4.29 7.08 -2.00
N ILE A 141 -4.13 8.38 -1.77
CA ILE A 141 -3.60 8.87 -0.51
C ILE A 141 -4.68 8.70 0.56
N LEU A 142 -4.49 7.70 1.43
CA LEU A 142 -5.35 7.46 2.58
C LEU A 142 -4.80 8.16 3.82
N SER A 143 -5.70 8.66 4.64
CA SER A 143 -5.35 8.92 6.03
C SER A 143 -5.27 7.57 6.76
N HIS A 144 -4.06 7.06 7.00
CA HIS A 144 -3.85 5.84 7.80
C HIS A 144 -4.48 5.89 9.19
N LYS A 145 -4.89 7.09 9.63
CA LYS A 145 -5.55 7.36 10.91
C LYS A 145 -6.94 6.74 11.00
N ASP A 146 -7.54 6.40 9.87
CA ASP A 146 -8.91 5.88 9.83
C ASP A 146 -8.99 4.35 9.79
N LEU A 147 -7.86 3.63 9.62
CA LEU A 147 -7.86 2.18 9.59
C LEU A 147 -7.95 1.58 10.99
N ILE A 148 -8.75 0.52 11.11
CA ILE A 148 -8.92 -0.27 12.35
C ILE A 148 -8.32 -1.67 12.20
N TYR A 149 -7.90 -2.26 13.32
CA TYR A 149 -7.26 -3.58 13.37
C TYR A 149 -7.90 -4.48 14.44
N PRO A 150 -9.20 -4.80 14.31
CA PRO A 150 -9.96 -5.54 15.32
C PRO A 150 -9.46 -6.96 15.57
N PHE A 151 -8.66 -7.51 14.67
CA PHE A 151 -8.10 -8.86 14.80
C PHE A 151 -6.60 -8.83 15.16
N GLY A 152 -6.07 -7.66 15.59
CA GLY A 152 -4.65 -7.45 15.85
C GLY A 152 -3.83 -7.36 14.57
N CYS A 153 -2.60 -6.86 14.68
CA CYS A 153 -1.65 -6.82 13.56
C CYS A 153 -0.21 -6.65 14.07
N ASN A 154 0.74 -7.09 13.26
CA ASN A 154 2.13 -6.71 13.36
C ASN A 154 2.47 -5.61 12.32
N ALA A 155 3.73 -5.15 12.30
CA ALA A 155 4.18 -4.10 11.39
C ALA A 155 3.94 -4.44 9.90
N SER A 156 4.24 -5.67 9.47
CA SER A 156 4.07 -6.12 8.09
C SER A 156 2.59 -6.22 7.70
N GLN A 157 1.77 -6.76 8.60
CA GLN A 157 0.32 -6.87 8.40
C GLN A 157 -0.34 -5.50 8.34
N LYS A 158 0.10 -4.54 9.19
CA LYS A 158 -0.36 -3.15 9.14
C LYS A 158 -0.10 -2.52 7.77
N LYS A 159 1.13 -2.68 7.24
CA LYS A 159 1.48 -2.20 5.89
C LYS A 159 0.63 -2.88 4.82
N ALA A 160 0.41 -4.19 4.92
CA ALA A 160 -0.41 -4.93 3.96
C ALA A 160 -1.88 -4.48 3.95
N VAL A 161 -2.46 -4.22 5.13
CA VAL A 161 -3.82 -3.66 5.23
C VAL A 161 -3.87 -2.26 4.61
N ALA A 162 -2.91 -1.38 4.91
CA ALA A 162 -2.84 -0.05 4.31
C ALA A 162 -2.75 -0.11 2.78
N ALA A 163 -1.86 -0.95 2.25
CA ALA A 163 -1.69 -1.14 0.81
C ALA A 163 -2.97 -1.61 0.11
N ALA A 164 -3.81 -2.44 0.77
CA ALA A 164 -5.09 -2.88 0.21
C ALA A 164 -6.09 -1.73 0.00
N PHE A 165 -5.93 -0.61 0.71
CA PHE A 165 -6.78 0.58 0.56
C PHE A 165 -6.13 1.70 -0.27
N GLU A 166 -4.82 1.71 -0.37
CA GLU A 166 -4.06 2.70 -1.16
C GLU A 166 -3.99 2.33 -2.64
N HIS A 167 -3.97 1.03 -2.94
CA HIS A 167 -3.76 0.50 -4.27
C HIS A 167 -5.01 -0.22 -4.80
N GLN A 168 -5.28 -0.11 -6.09
CA GLN A 168 -6.35 -0.85 -6.76
C GLN A 168 -6.07 -2.36 -6.79
N VAL A 169 -4.78 -2.73 -6.87
CA VAL A 169 -4.29 -4.11 -6.81
C VAL A 169 -3.13 -4.15 -5.84
N SER A 170 -3.19 -5.04 -4.86
CA SER A 170 -2.09 -5.30 -3.93
C SER A 170 -1.86 -6.79 -3.78
N VAL A 171 -0.59 -7.20 -3.66
CA VAL A 171 -0.19 -8.60 -3.51
C VAL A 171 0.45 -8.79 -2.14
N VAL A 172 -0.11 -9.70 -1.34
CA VAL A 172 0.39 -10.03 0.00
C VAL A 172 0.97 -11.44 -0.03
N GLN A 173 2.29 -11.54 0.00
CA GLN A 173 3.01 -12.80 0.07
C GLN A 173 3.44 -13.12 1.51
N GLY A 174 3.48 -14.40 1.84
CA GLY A 174 4.00 -14.86 3.13
C GLY A 174 3.88 -16.38 3.27
N PRO A 175 4.84 -17.04 3.94
CA PRO A 175 4.75 -18.47 4.23
C PRO A 175 3.57 -18.79 5.16
N PRO A 176 3.18 -20.05 5.32
CA PRO A 176 2.21 -20.46 6.35
C PRO A 176 2.58 -19.93 7.73
N GLY A 177 1.59 -19.55 8.54
CA GLY A 177 1.82 -19.03 9.90
C GLY A 177 2.12 -17.53 10.03
N THR A 178 2.33 -16.79 8.94
CA THR A 178 2.62 -15.33 8.97
C THR A 178 1.39 -14.44 9.24
N GLY A 179 0.21 -15.03 9.47
CA GLY A 179 -1.00 -14.30 9.79
C GLY A 179 -1.73 -13.68 8.59
N LYS A 180 -1.59 -14.25 7.38
CA LYS A 180 -2.33 -13.80 6.19
C LYS A 180 -3.83 -13.70 6.42
N THR A 181 -4.44 -14.70 7.08
CA THR A 181 -5.87 -14.67 7.40
C THR A 181 -6.22 -13.49 8.31
N GLN A 182 -5.36 -13.14 9.26
CA GLN A 182 -5.55 -11.98 10.14
C GLN A 182 -5.53 -10.66 9.35
N THR A 183 -4.63 -10.55 8.38
CA THR A 183 -4.59 -9.43 7.44
C THR A 183 -5.90 -9.34 6.64
N ILE A 184 -6.40 -10.46 6.08
CA ILE A 184 -7.66 -10.53 5.34
C ILE A 184 -8.82 -10.07 6.23
N LEU A 185 -8.90 -10.53 7.47
CA LEU A 185 -9.96 -10.14 8.41
C LEU A 185 -9.94 -8.64 8.71
N ASN A 186 -8.77 -8.03 8.87
CA ASN A 186 -8.65 -6.59 9.06
C ASN A 186 -9.06 -5.81 7.80
N VAL A 187 -8.75 -6.31 6.60
CA VAL A 187 -9.23 -5.71 5.34
C VAL A 187 -10.76 -5.78 5.27
N ILE A 188 -11.35 -6.96 5.54
CA ILE A 188 -12.81 -7.15 5.58
C ILE A 188 -13.46 -6.17 6.57
N ALA A 189 -12.92 -6.03 7.78
CA ALA A 189 -13.47 -5.16 8.80
C ALA A 189 -13.50 -3.69 8.35
N ASN A 190 -12.44 -3.21 7.71
CA ASN A 190 -12.39 -1.84 7.21
C ASN A 190 -13.34 -1.61 6.03
N ILE A 191 -13.45 -2.54 5.07
CA ILE A 191 -14.40 -2.46 3.95
C ILE A 191 -15.84 -2.42 4.48
N VAL A 192 -16.19 -3.35 5.35
CA VAL A 192 -17.55 -3.44 5.94
C VAL A 192 -17.86 -2.20 6.78
N ARG A 193 -16.89 -1.69 7.57
CA ARG A 193 -17.04 -0.46 8.34
C ARG A 193 -17.35 0.75 7.45
N ASN A 194 -16.74 0.82 6.27
CA ASN A 194 -17.01 1.89 5.28
C ASN A 194 -18.39 1.75 4.60
N GLY A 195 -19.13 0.70 4.89
CA GLY A 195 -20.43 0.46 4.26
C GLY A 195 -20.36 -0.24 2.91
N GLU A 196 -19.18 -0.69 2.52
CA GLU A 196 -18.91 -1.38 1.26
C GLU A 196 -19.09 -2.89 1.41
N THR A 197 -19.07 -3.60 0.28
CA THR A 197 -19.16 -5.07 0.22
C THR A 197 -17.82 -5.65 -0.19
N VAL A 198 -17.53 -6.86 0.26
CA VAL A 198 -16.29 -7.59 -0.04
C VAL A 198 -16.60 -9.00 -0.51
N LEU A 199 -15.91 -9.44 -1.56
CA LEU A 199 -15.94 -10.82 -2.03
C LEU A 199 -14.61 -11.48 -1.71
N VAL A 200 -14.66 -12.61 -0.99
CA VAL A 200 -13.51 -13.45 -0.70
C VAL A 200 -13.59 -14.72 -1.55
N VAL A 201 -12.61 -14.93 -2.41
CA VAL A 201 -12.56 -16.10 -3.29
C VAL A 201 -11.30 -16.91 -3.05
N SER A 202 -11.44 -18.24 -3.14
CA SER A 202 -10.32 -19.18 -3.09
C SER A 202 -10.65 -20.40 -3.92
N ASN A 203 -9.63 -21.03 -4.49
CA ASN A 203 -9.74 -22.35 -5.11
C ASN A 203 -9.78 -23.49 -4.07
N ASN A 204 -9.61 -23.18 -2.78
CA ASN A 204 -9.68 -24.13 -1.67
C ASN A 204 -10.75 -23.68 -0.65
N ASN A 205 -11.79 -24.51 -0.48
CA ASN A 205 -12.89 -24.24 0.44
C ASN A 205 -12.42 -24.08 1.90
N SER A 206 -11.40 -24.84 2.32
CA SER A 206 -10.88 -24.75 3.70
C SER A 206 -10.33 -23.36 4.04
N ALA A 207 -9.79 -22.63 3.07
CA ALA A 207 -9.32 -21.26 3.27
C ALA A 207 -10.49 -20.29 3.54
N ILE A 208 -11.61 -20.47 2.85
CA ILE A 208 -12.83 -19.67 3.07
C ILE A 208 -13.45 -20.00 4.44
N THR A 209 -13.58 -21.31 4.74
CA THR A 209 -14.10 -21.78 6.04
C THR A 209 -13.29 -21.21 7.21
N ASN A 210 -11.98 -21.17 7.11
CA ASN A 210 -11.10 -20.57 8.15
C ASN A 210 -11.42 -19.08 8.39
N VAL A 211 -11.70 -18.30 7.33
CA VAL A 211 -12.10 -16.88 7.46
C VAL A 211 -13.46 -16.79 8.16
N GLN A 212 -14.42 -17.62 7.75
CA GLN A 212 -15.74 -17.68 8.33
C GLN A 212 -15.70 -18.05 9.82
N GLU A 213 -15.06 -19.16 10.19
CA GLU A 213 -14.92 -19.61 11.59
C GLU A 213 -14.28 -18.55 12.49
N LYS A 214 -13.31 -17.81 11.98
CA LYS A 214 -12.71 -16.70 12.74
C LYS A 214 -13.69 -15.55 12.96
N LEU A 215 -14.51 -15.19 11.97
CA LEU A 215 -15.56 -14.18 12.15
C LEU A 215 -16.63 -14.65 13.14
N GLU A 216 -17.03 -15.93 13.08
CA GLU A 216 -17.98 -16.55 14.00
C GLU A 216 -17.53 -16.46 15.47
N LYS A 217 -16.23 -16.71 15.75
CA LYS A 217 -15.64 -16.57 17.10
C LYS A 217 -15.84 -15.19 17.73
N TYR A 218 -16.01 -14.16 16.91
CA TYR A 218 -16.27 -12.79 17.36
C TYR A 218 -17.75 -12.38 17.32
N GLY A 219 -18.65 -13.35 17.02
CA GLY A 219 -20.09 -13.10 16.89
C GLY A 219 -20.47 -12.37 15.60
N LEU A 220 -19.66 -12.50 14.55
CA LEU A 220 -19.80 -11.78 13.29
C LEU A 220 -20.29 -12.67 12.13
N ALA A 221 -20.83 -13.87 12.42
CA ALA A 221 -21.32 -14.79 11.39
C ALA A 221 -22.41 -14.17 10.50
N PHE A 222 -23.24 -13.29 11.05
CA PHE A 222 -24.36 -12.66 10.34
C PHE A 222 -23.95 -11.72 9.19
N ILE A 223 -22.67 -11.31 9.11
CA ILE A 223 -22.19 -10.49 7.98
C ILE A 223 -21.65 -11.34 6.83
N VAL A 224 -21.67 -12.67 6.93
CA VAL A 224 -21.07 -13.60 5.96
C VAL A 224 -22.14 -14.33 5.18
N ALA A 225 -21.98 -14.39 3.85
CA ALA A 225 -22.80 -15.19 2.95
C ALA A 225 -21.91 -16.18 2.17
N PRO A 226 -21.87 -17.48 2.51
CA PRO A 226 -21.12 -18.48 1.77
C PRO A 226 -21.88 -18.89 0.50
N LEU A 227 -21.48 -18.35 -0.65
CA LEU A 227 -22.19 -18.49 -1.94
C LEU A 227 -21.39 -19.30 -3.00
N GLY A 228 -20.27 -19.91 -2.62
CA GLY A 228 -19.29 -20.47 -3.54
C GLY A 228 -19.73 -21.69 -4.35
N SER A 229 -20.72 -22.46 -3.89
CA SER A 229 -21.30 -23.59 -4.63
C SER A 229 -22.83 -23.52 -4.57
N LYS A 230 -23.50 -24.34 -5.41
CA LYS A 230 -24.96 -24.44 -5.38
C LYS A 230 -25.45 -24.94 -4.01
N GLU A 231 -24.80 -25.96 -3.48
CA GLU A 231 -25.09 -26.54 -2.18
C GLU A 231 -24.91 -25.52 -1.04
N ASN A 232 -23.80 -24.76 -1.07
CA ASN A 232 -23.55 -23.71 -0.09
C ASN A 232 -24.58 -22.59 -0.17
N LYS A 233 -25.01 -22.22 -1.38
CA LYS A 233 -26.06 -21.22 -1.59
C LYS A 233 -27.39 -21.70 -1.03
N GLU A 234 -27.80 -22.94 -1.34
CA GLU A 234 -29.03 -23.54 -0.82
C GLU A 234 -28.99 -23.65 0.71
N LEU A 235 -27.84 -24.05 1.28
CA LEU A 235 -27.65 -24.14 2.73
C LEU A 235 -27.73 -22.74 3.36
N PHE A 236 -27.08 -21.73 2.79
CA PHE A 236 -27.16 -20.36 3.27
C PHE A 236 -28.58 -19.83 3.26
N ILE A 237 -29.35 -20.06 2.18
CA ILE A 237 -30.73 -19.59 2.07
C ILE A 237 -31.62 -20.28 3.13
N SER A 238 -31.40 -21.58 3.40
CA SER A 238 -32.18 -22.34 4.38
C SER A 238 -31.80 -22.04 5.83
N GLN A 239 -30.56 -21.69 6.10
CA GLN A 239 -29.97 -21.50 7.43
C GLN A 239 -29.46 -20.08 7.68
N GLN A 240 -30.08 -19.07 7.09
CA GLN A 240 -29.63 -17.69 7.22
C GLN A 240 -29.48 -17.27 8.67
N THR A 241 -28.31 -16.80 9.04
CA THR A 241 -28.03 -16.27 10.37
C THR A 241 -28.69 -14.90 10.52
N LEU A 242 -29.64 -14.81 11.44
CA LEU A 242 -30.26 -13.53 11.78
C LEU A 242 -29.27 -12.61 12.48
N VAL A 243 -29.53 -11.31 12.41
CA VAL A 243 -28.77 -10.33 13.18
C VAL A 243 -28.93 -10.63 14.67
N PRO A 244 -27.82 -10.88 15.41
CA PRO A 244 -27.90 -11.18 16.83
C PRO A 244 -28.50 -10.02 17.64
N THR A 245 -29.24 -10.32 18.68
CA THR A 245 -29.82 -9.32 19.60
C THR A 245 -28.74 -8.49 20.29
N GLU A 246 -27.58 -9.06 20.50
CA GLU A 246 -26.41 -8.41 21.08
C GLU A 246 -25.92 -7.20 20.27
N VAL A 247 -26.27 -7.10 18.99
CA VAL A 247 -25.92 -5.95 18.14
C VAL A 247 -26.50 -4.65 18.72
N SER A 248 -27.67 -4.71 19.38
CA SER A 248 -28.24 -3.53 20.06
C SER A 248 -27.37 -3.01 21.21
N LEU A 249 -26.55 -3.87 21.82
CA LEU A 249 -25.61 -3.51 22.89
C LEU A 249 -24.33 -2.88 22.39
N TRP A 250 -24.08 -2.92 21.07
CA TRP A 250 -22.86 -2.38 20.46
C TRP A 250 -22.95 -0.87 20.18
N SER A 251 -23.97 -0.21 20.70
CA SER A 251 -24.11 1.24 20.57
C SER A 251 -22.88 1.94 21.19
N CYS A 252 -22.38 2.96 20.51
CA CYS A 252 -21.30 3.79 20.99
C CYS A 252 -21.72 5.25 20.91
N PRO A 253 -21.87 5.96 22.05
CA PRO A 253 -22.14 7.38 22.07
C PRO A 253 -21.08 8.16 21.27
N MET A 254 -21.50 9.25 20.61
CA MET A 254 -20.60 10.02 19.73
C MET A 254 -19.33 10.51 20.43
N GLN A 255 -19.45 10.93 21.69
CA GLN A 255 -18.30 11.39 22.48
C GLN A 255 -17.30 10.26 22.75
N ASP A 256 -17.78 9.06 23.09
CA ASP A 256 -16.95 7.89 23.34
C ASP A 256 -16.30 7.40 22.04
N GLY A 257 -17.03 7.46 20.94
CA GLY A 257 -16.49 7.15 19.61
C GLY A 257 -15.35 8.11 19.21
N MET A 258 -15.46 9.40 19.51
CA MET A 258 -14.37 10.36 19.28
C MET A 258 -13.16 10.09 20.17
N ARG A 259 -13.36 9.80 21.46
CA ARG A 259 -12.28 9.42 22.38
C ARG A 259 -11.56 8.15 21.90
N MET A 260 -12.32 7.13 21.52
CA MET A 260 -11.76 5.87 20.99
C MET A 260 -10.95 6.09 19.73
N LYS A 261 -11.39 6.96 18.80
CA LYS A 261 -10.60 7.32 17.61
C LYS A 261 -9.30 8.01 17.98
N SER A 262 -9.30 8.92 18.96
CA SER A 262 -8.07 9.56 19.47
C SER A 262 -7.15 8.51 20.08
N THR A 263 -7.65 7.66 20.98
CA THR A 263 -6.88 6.56 21.59
C THR A 263 -6.29 5.63 20.53
N LEU A 264 -7.09 5.24 19.53
CA LEU A 264 -6.62 4.42 18.42
C LEU A 264 -5.44 5.07 17.68
N HIS A 265 -5.57 6.37 17.37
CA HIS A 265 -4.54 7.12 16.68
C HIS A 265 -3.24 7.21 17.48
N ASP A 266 -3.33 7.53 18.79
CA ASP A 266 -2.17 7.63 19.67
C ASP A 266 -1.50 6.27 19.88
N THR A 267 -2.30 5.21 20.00
CA THR A 267 -1.81 3.82 20.09
C THR A 267 -1.09 3.39 18.80
N LEU A 268 -1.66 3.70 17.62
CA LEU A 268 -1.02 3.42 16.34
C LEU A 268 0.32 4.15 16.20
N ARG A 269 0.38 5.42 16.60
CA ARG A 269 1.62 6.20 16.58
C ARG A 269 2.70 5.60 17.50
N SER A 270 2.29 5.16 18.69
CA SER A 270 3.20 4.52 19.65
C SER A 270 3.70 3.18 19.13
N LEU A 271 2.84 2.34 18.56
CA LEU A 271 3.23 1.09 17.92
C LEU A 271 4.15 1.30 16.72
N ASP A 272 3.95 2.35 15.92
CA ASP A 272 4.86 2.66 14.81
C ASP A 272 6.27 2.95 15.29
N LYS A 273 6.41 3.68 16.41
CA LYS A 273 7.71 3.91 17.04
C LYS A 273 8.33 2.60 17.56
N VAL A 274 7.54 1.79 18.26
CA VAL A 274 8.00 0.48 18.73
C VAL A 274 8.47 -0.40 17.56
N TYR A 275 7.70 -0.48 16.48
CA TYR A 275 8.08 -1.26 15.30
C TYR A 275 9.33 -0.71 14.59
N ALA A 276 9.49 0.62 14.54
CA ALA A 276 10.69 1.24 13.98
C ALA A 276 11.94 0.90 14.83
N LEU A 277 11.82 1.00 16.15
CA LEU A 277 12.90 0.65 17.08
C LEU A 277 13.27 -0.84 17.03
N LEU A 278 12.28 -1.74 16.97
CA LEU A 278 12.51 -3.18 16.83
C LEU A 278 13.20 -3.53 15.51
N ASN A 279 12.81 -2.85 14.42
CA ASN A 279 13.47 -3.06 13.13
C ASN A 279 14.91 -2.54 13.14
N GLU A 280 15.16 -1.38 13.76
CA GLU A 280 16.50 -0.81 13.91
C GLU A 280 17.38 -1.74 14.80
N ASP A 281 16.85 -2.26 15.92
CA ASP A 281 17.53 -3.25 16.77
C ASP A 281 17.95 -4.49 15.97
N ALA A 282 17.02 -5.04 15.18
CA ALA A 282 17.31 -6.23 14.36
C ALA A 282 18.40 -5.96 13.31
N MET A 283 18.35 -4.81 12.62
CA MET A 283 19.38 -4.41 11.65
C MET A 283 20.75 -4.21 12.31
N LEU A 284 20.80 -3.52 13.46
CA LEU A 284 22.04 -3.28 14.18
C LEU A 284 22.65 -4.57 14.75
N ARG A 285 21.85 -5.53 15.20
CA ARG A 285 22.34 -6.86 15.61
C ARG A 285 22.93 -7.65 14.46
N GLN A 286 22.30 -7.58 13.29
CA GLN A 286 22.85 -8.19 12.08
C GLN A 286 24.17 -7.52 11.67
N GLU A 287 24.23 -6.19 11.71
CA GLU A 287 25.45 -5.44 11.44
C GLU A 287 26.55 -5.76 12.47
N GLN A 288 26.20 -5.85 13.77
CA GLN A 288 27.13 -6.23 14.83
C GLN A 288 27.80 -7.56 14.54
N GLN A 289 27.00 -8.58 14.17
CA GLN A 289 27.52 -9.90 13.81
C GLN A 289 28.49 -9.84 12.62
N SER A 290 28.16 -9.06 11.60
CA SER A 290 29.02 -8.87 10.43
C SER A 290 30.32 -8.16 10.78
N VAL A 291 30.25 -7.07 11.53
CA VAL A 291 31.41 -6.29 11.98
C VAL A 291 32.30 -7.10 12.89
N ASP A 292 31.75 -7.90 13.82
CA ASP A 292 32.52 -8.78 14.70
C ASP A 292 33.22 -9.92 13.95
N LEU A 293 32.60 -10.44 12.89
CA LEU A 293 33.22 -11.44 12.04
C LEU A 293 34.36 -10.84 11.22
N GLU A 294 34.10 -9.70 10.56
CA GLU A 294 35.11 -8.96 9.80
C GLU A 294 36.27 -8.53 10.65
N TRP A 295 36.02 -8.05 11.88
CA TRP A 295 37.07 -7.69 12.86
C TRP A 295 37.97 -8.89 13.18
N ARG A 296 37.42 -10.07 13.47
CA ARG A 296 38.21 -11.28 13.76
C ARG A 296 39.09 -11.68 12.56
N HIS A 297 38.54 -11.70 11.35
CA HIS A 297 39.33 -12.00 10.17
C HIS A 297 40.44 -10.98 9.94
N PHE A 298 40.12 -9.69 10.09
CA PHE A 298 41.09 -8.62 9.99
C PHE A 298 42.24 -8.74 11.02
N CYS A 299 41.93 -9.10 12.27
CA CYS A 299 42.91 -9.34 13.28
C CYS A 299 43.86 -10.51 12.96
N MET A 300 43.30 -11.64 12.48
CA MET A 300 44.06 -12.79 12.04
C MET A 300 45.03 -12.45 10.90
N ASP A 301 44.54 -11.76 9.89
CA ASP A 301 45.30 -11.41 8.69
C ASP A 301 46.45 -10.40 8.97
N ASN A 302 46.29 -9.56 9.97
CA ASN A 302 47.27 -8.50 10.29
C ASN A 302 48.05 -8.73 11.60
N GLY A 303 47.82 -9.85 12.29
CA GLY A 303 48.49 -10.17 13.55
C GLY A 303 48.17 -9.22 14.71
N ILE A 304 46.92 -8.71 14.75
CA ILE A 304 46.41 -7.79 15.76
C ILE A 304 45.69 -8.57 16.84
N ASP A 305 45.82 -8.19 18.09
CA ASP A 305 45.06 -8.78 19.20
C ASP A 305 43.59 -8.34 19.09
N GLU A 306 42.66 -9.30 19.08
CA GLU A 306 41.21 -9.05 19.05
C GLU A 306 40.74 -8.17 20.22
N HIS A 307 41.45 -8.21 21.36
CA HIS A 307 41.16 -7.44 22.56
C HIS A 307 41.83 -6.07 22.58
N THR A 308 42.40 -5.60 21.46
CA THR A 308 43.00 -4.27 21.35
C THR A 308 42.03 -3.21 21.86
N PRO A 309 42.42 -2.42 22.89
CA PRO A 309 41.54 -1.40 23.44
C PRO A 309 41.36 -0.24 22.48
N LEU A 310 40.15 0.38 22.47
CA LEU A 310 39.94 1.61 21.74
C LEU A 310 40.70 2.77 22.41
N GLU A 311 41.74 3.25 21.76
CA GLU A 311 42.48 4.42 22.24
C GLU A 311 41.74 5.75 22.05
N ARG A 312 40.84 5.84 21.05
CA ARG A 312 40.21 7.11 20.68
C ARG A 312 38.82 6.95 20.13
N ARG A 313 37.93 7.75 20.68
CA ARG A 313 36.53 7.83 20.27
C ARG A 313 36.41 8.81 19.11
N VAL A 314 36.09 8.31 17.93
CA VAL A 314 35.85 9.08 16.70
C VAL A 314 34.70 8.43 15.92
N GLN A 315 33.86 9.22 15.27
CA GLN A 315 32.76 8.69 14.45
C GLN A 315 33.29 7.76 13.36
N SER A 316 32.78 6.53 13.30
CA SER A 316 33.16 5.52 12.31
C SER A 316 32.92 6.00 10.87
N SER A 317 31.89 6.82 10.65
CA SER A 317 31.60 7.46 9.36
C SER A 317 32.70 8.40 8.84
N LEU A 318 33.45 9.02 9.73
CA LEU A 318 34.61 9.82 9.37
C LEU A 318 35.81 8.91 9.05
N ILE A 319 36.03 7.89 9.88
CA ILE A 319 37.16 6.97 9.75
C ILE A 319 37.07 6.19 8.43
N ILE A 320 35.88 5.69 8.06
CA ILE A 320 35.70 4.96 6.80
C ILE A 320 36.01 5.81 5.57
N ARG A 321 35.69 7.10 5.60
CA ARG A 321 36.02 8.03 4.50
C ARG A 321 37.53 8.22 4.37
N LEU A 322 38.24 8.31 5.50
CA LEU A 322 39.69 8.41 5.52
C LEU A 322 40.33 7.10 5.04
N TRP A 323 39.87 5.97 5.56
CA TRP A 323 40.31 4.65 5.15
C TRP A 323 40.18 4.47 3.64
N LEU A 324 38.99 4.64 3.05
CA LEU A 324 38.75 4.48 1.63
C LEU A 324 39.65 5.39 0.77
N HIS A 325 39.89 6.64 1.21
CA HIS A 325 40.78 7.56 0.52
C HIS A 325 42.23 7.07 0.51
N TYR A 326 42.75 6.64 1.68
CA TYR A 326 44.15 6.17 1.77
C TYR A 326 44.33 4.78 1.18
N GLN A 327 43.32 3.92 1.23
CA GLN A 327 43.30 2.62 0.54
C GLN A 327 43.42 2.83 -0.99
N SER A 328 42.62 3.69 -1.58
CA SER A 328 42.69 4.00 -3.01
C SER A 328 44.07 4.58 -3.43
N LYS A 329 44.70 5.30 -2.52
CA LYS A 329 46.08 5.79 -2.72
C LYS A 329 47.12 4.67 -2.67
N ALA A 330 47.00 3.78 -1.72
CA ALA A 330 47.89 2.60 -1.54
C ALA A 330 47.81 1.66 -2.74
N ASP A 331 46.59 1.45 -3.28
CA ASP A 331 46.31 0.55 -4.41
C ASP A 331 46.58 1.20 -5.77
N GLY A 332 46.95 2.50 -5.83
CA GLY A 332 47.17 3.24 -7.08
C GLY A 332 45.92 3.42 -7.95
N THR A 333 44.73 3.24 -7.41
CA THR A 333 43.43 3.30 -8.10
C THR A 333 42.83 4.71 -8.14
N LEU A 334 43.48 5.69 -7.52
CA LEU A 334 43.01 7.09 -7.51
C LEU A 334 43.07 7.64 -8.92
N ILE A 335 41.90 7.84 -9.52
CA ILE A 335 41.78 8.54 -10.83
C ILE A 335 42.11 9.99 -10.60
N ALA A 336 43.12 10.50 -11.32
CA ALA A 336 43.47 11.91 -11.27
C ALA A 336 42.30 12.77 -11.79
N PRO A 337 41.85 13.76 -11.03
CA PRO A 337 40.70 14.57 -11.45
C PRO A 337 41.00 15.39 -12.67
N ASP A 338 40.08 15.39 -13.64
CA ASP A 338 40.17 16.20 -14.84
C ASP A 338 39.77 17.67 -14.55
N GLY A 339 40.66 18.62 -14.89
CA GLY A 339 40.43 20.05 -14.75
C GLY A 339 41.10 20.70 -13.55
N LEU A 340 41.44 22.00 -13.71
CA LEU A 340 42.19 22.77 -12.70
C LEU A 340 41.41 22.92 -11.37
N TRP A 341 40.13 23.23 -11.41
CA TRP A 341 39.28 23.39 -10.25
C TRP A 341 39.09 22.06 -9.48
N SER A 342 38.94 20.96 -10.20
CA SER A 342 38.81 19.63 -9.62
C SER A 342 40.10 19.21 -8.90
N ARG A 343 41.28 19.53 -9.43
CA ARG A 343 42.58 19.30 -8.79
C ARG A 343 42.79 20.14 -7.52
N ILE A 344 42.34 21.41 -7.52
CA ILE A 344 42.41 22.29 -6.34
C ILE A 344 41.48 21.76 -5.23
N THR A 345 40.24 21.40 -5.55
CA THR A 345 39.27 20.87 -4.56
C THR A 345 39.73 19.54 -3.97
N GLU A 346 40.29 18.63 -4.78
CA GLU A 346 40.84 17.36 -4.30
C GLU A 346 42.10 17.56 -3.48
N GLY A 347 42.96 18.53 -3.84
CA GLY A 347 44.13 18.93 -3.05
C GLY A 347 43.74 19.46 -1.67
N LEU A 348 42.73 20.33 -1.58
CA LEU A 348 42.21 20.86 -0.33
C LEU A 348 41.59 19.75 0.54
N LYS A 349 40.82 18.82 -0.07
CA LYS A 349 40.22 17.65 0.60
C LYS A 349 41.30 16.72 1.15
N SER A 350 42.33 16.43 0.37
CA SER A 350 43.47 15.61 0.78
C SER A 350 44.27 16.27 1.93
N LEU A 351 44.45 17.60 1.88
CA LEU A 351 45.10 18.35 2.95
C LEU A 351 44.25 18.29 4.25
N TRP A 352 42.94 18.50 4.14
CA TRP A 352 42.03 18.41 5.27
C TRP A 352 42.01 17.01 5.91
N MET A 353 41.98 15.96 5.09
CA MET A 353 42.09 14.57 5.57
C MET A 353 43.42 14.33 6.29
N ARG A 354 44.53 14.86 5.76
CA ARG A 354 45.85 14.78 6.40
C ARG A 354 45.90 15.49 7.74
N ILE A 355 45.26 16.65 7.87
CA ILE A 355 45.14 17.40 9.12
C ILE A 355 44.33 16.59 10.14
N ILE A 356 43.22 15.99 9.76
CA ILE A 356 42.41 15.14 10.66
C ILE A 356 43.22 13.95 11.14
N CYS A 357 43.86 13.19 10.24
CA CYS A 357 44.69 12.06 10.63
C CYS A 357 45.82 12.47 11.55
N ARG A 358 46.47 13.62 11.30
CA ARG A 358 47.61 14.08 12.09
C ARG A 358 47.19 14.59 13.47
N TYR A 359 46.18 15.44 13.54
CA TYR A 359 45.83 16.12 14.82
C TYR A 359 44.70 15.46 15.57
N ARG A 360 43.67 14.98 14.90
CA ARG A 360 42.51 14.37 15.55
C ARG A 360 42.73 12.88 15.84
N LEU A 361 43.35 12.15 14.91
CA LEU A 361 43.69 10.72 15.10
C LEU A 361 45.12 10.51 15.62
N ARG A 362 45.97 11.55 15.68
CA ARG A 362 47.37 11.53 16.14
C ARG A 362 48.24 10.45 15.47
N LEU A 363 48.02 10.22 14.17
CA LEU A 363 48.70 9.19 13.38
C LEU A 363 49.96 9.74 12.66
N HIS A 364 50.67 10.75 13.22
CA HIS A 364 51.76 11.47 12.52
C HIS A 364 52.94 10.60 12.16
N ASN A 365 53.31 9.66 12.97
CA ASN A 365 54.51 8.83 12.74
C ASN A 365 54.37 7.90 11.53
N LYS A 366 53.14 7.67 11.03
CA LYS A 366 52.85 6.76 9.93
C LYS A 366 52.76 7.48 8.55
N PHE A 367 52.78 8.84 8.53
CA PHE A 367 52.78 9.62 7.30
C PHE A 367 54.18 9.84 6.72
N GLU A 368 55.22 9.60 7.48
CA GLU A 368 56.62 9.76 7.07
C GLU A 368 57.16 8.52 6.34
N GLN A 369 56.42 7.44 6.35
CA GLN A 369 56.76 6.21 5.62
C GLN A 369 56.32 6.27 4.19
N SER A 370 57.17 5.78 3.27
CA SER A 370 56.84 5.70 1.82
C SER A 370 55.71 4.69 1.53
N ASP A 371 55.44 3.80 2.48
CA ASP A 371 54.36 2.80 2.38
C ASP A 371 53.12 3.27 3.20
N MET A 372 51.96 3.35 2.53
CA MET A 372 50.68 3.76 3.15
C MET A 372 49.94 2.60 3.82
N LYS A 373 50.38 1.35 3.67
CA LYS A 373 49.70 0.18 4.24
C LYS A 373 49.56 0.23 5.76
N PRO A 374 50.60 0.62 6.55
CA PRO A 374 50.48 0.69 8.01
C PRO A 374 49.43 1.72 8.46
N LEU A 375 49.26 2.82 7.70
CA LEU A 375 48.21 3.82 7.96
C LEU A 375 46.81 3.26 7.69
N VAL A 376 46.67 2.52 6.61
CA VAL A 376 45.38 1.90 6.22
C VAL A 376 44.97 0.89 7.32
N ILE A 377 45.88 0.02 7.76
CA ILE A 377 45.62 -0.96 8.81
C ILE A 377 45.17 -0.26 10.10
N GLU A 378 45.81 0.82 10.48
CA GLU A 378 45.42 1.59 11.67
C GLU A 378 44.03 2.24 11.54
N LEU A 379 43.74 2.80 10.38
CA LEU A 379 42.41 3.35 10.12
C LEU A 379 41.30 2.27 10.12
N GLN A 380 41.59 1.09 9.59
CA GLN A 380 40.70 -0.07 9.69
C GLN A 380 40.48 -0.50 11.15
N THR A 381 41.56 -0.63 11.93
CA THR A 381 41.49 -0.93 13.35
C THR A 381 40.59 0.07 14.08
N LEU A 382 40.85 1.35 13.91
CA LEU A 382 40.04 2.42 14.52
C LEU A 382 38.58 2.37 14.05
N TYR A 383 38.32 2.05 12.77
CA TYR A 383 36.99 1.91 12.26
C TYR A 383 36.20 0.79 12.96
N TYR A 384 36.74 -0.43 12.96
CA TYR A 384 36.06 -1.57 13.58
C TYR A 384 35.80 -1.34 15.08
N LEU A 385 36.81 -0.88 15.83
CA LEU A 385 36.65 -0.62 17.26
C LEU A 385 35.62 0.46 17.57
N ASN A 386 35.63 1.58 16.83
CA ASN A 386 34.62 2.64 17.01
C ASN A 386 33.21 2.18 16.55
N ARG A 387 33.12 1.45 15.43
CA ARG A 387 31.82 1.00 14.92
C ARG A 387 31.14 0.02 15.88
N ARG A 388 31.90 -0.92 16.46
CA ARG A 388 31.38 -1.86 17.46
C ARG A 388 30.77 -1.11 18.64
N ILE A 389 31.48 -0.14 19.20
CA ILE A 389 30.99 0.66 20.32
C ILE A 389 29.77 1.51 19.93
N GLU A 390 29.76 2.13 18.73
CA GLU A 390 28.61 2.89 18.27
C GLU A 390 27.35 2.01 18.17
N ILE A 391 27.49 0.78 17.67
CA ILE A 391 26.39 -0.18 17.59
C ILE A 391 25.90 -0.55 19.00
N GLU A 392 26.83 -0.87 19.94
CA GLU A 392 26.48 -1.22 21.32
C GLU A 392 25.72 -0.08 22.02
N GLU A 393 26.22 1.15 21.93
CA GLU A 393 25.56 2.33 22.51
C GLU A 393 24.16 2.58 21.90
N ARG A 394 24.04 2.40 20.59
CA ARG A 394 22.75 2.58 19.95
C ARG A 394 21.75 1.48 20.34
N LEU A 395 22.20 0.22 20.42
CA LEU A 395 21.39 -0.89 20.90
C LEU A 395 20.94 -0.68 22.35
N GLU A 396 21.81 -0.16 23.23
CA GLU A 396 21.43 0.16 24.60
C GLU A 396 20.41 1.31 24.65
N THR A 397 20.60 2.34 23.84
CA THR A 397 19.63 3.44 23.72
C THR A 397 18.27 2.93 23.26
N ILE A 398 18.23 2.07 22.22
CA ILE A 398 17.00 1.45 21.72
C ILE A 398 16.34 0.60 22.83
N ARG A 399 17.11 -0.17 23.60
CA ARG A 399 16.58 -0.95 24.72
C ARG A 399 15.92 -0.06 25.77
N GLN A 400 16.55 1.06 26.12
CA GLN A 400 15.98 2.04 27.04
C GLN A 400 14.72 2.69 26.49
N GLU A 401 14.72 3.11 25.23
CA GLU A 401 13.54 3.66 24.56
C GLU A 401 12.39 2.64 24.53
N LEU A 402 12.65 1.38 24.15
CA LEU A 402 11.66 0.30 24.15
C LEU A 402 11.09 0.00 25.53
N SER A 403 11.89 0.12 26.59
CA SER A 403 11.41 -0.13 27.96
C SER A 403 10.37 0.89 28.43
N THR A 404 10.23 2.03 27.75
CA THR A 404 9.18 3.02 28.04
C THR A 404 7.82 2.65 27.47
N TYR A 405 7.76 1.64 26.59
CA TYR A 405 6.52 1.18 25.97
C TYR A 405 6.14 -0.21 26.47
N ASP A 406 4.87 -0.37 26.84
CA ASP A 406 4.28 -1.69 27.02
C ASP A 406 3.65 -2.14 25.69
N ALA A 407 4.43 -2.89 24.89
CA ALA A 407 4.02 -3.32 23.55
C ALA A 407 2.78 -4.23 23.58
N ASP A 408 2.65 -5.07 24.61
CA ASP A 408 1.52 -5.99 24.79
C ASP A 408 0.24 -5.20 25.11
N LEU A 409 0.33 -4.24 26.03
CA LEU A 409 -0.78 -3.35 26.37
C LEU A 409 -1.21 -2.51 25.16
N LEU A 410 -0.25 -1.96 24.40
CA LEU A 410 -0.53 -1.20 23.18
C LEU A 410 -1.24 -2.05 22.13
N THR A 411 -0.77 -3.29 21.92
CA THR A 411 -1.41 -4.22 20.95
C THR A 411 -2.81 -4.61 21.40
N LYS A 412 -3.01 -4.87 22.68
CA LYS A 412 -4.32 -5.15 23.25
C LYS A 412 -5.27 -3.95 23.12
N THR A 413 -4.79 -2.76 23.48
CA THR A 413 -5.57 -1.50 23.35
C THR A 413 -5.97 -1.25 21.90
N LEU A 414 -5.06 -1.46 20.94
CA LEU A 414 -5.35 -1.35 19.51
C LEU A 414 -6.50 -2.29 19.12
N THR A 415 -6.38 -3.55 19.50
CA THR A 415 -7.34 -4.61 19.12
C THR A 415 -8.72 -4.34 19.74
N ASP A 416 -8.78 -4.07 21.03
CA ASP A 416 -10.02 -3.86 21.78
C ASP A 416 -10.75 -2.58 21.30
N THR A 417 -10.02 -1.48 21.11
CA THR A 417 -10.56 -0.22 20.60
C THR A 417 -11.05 -0.38 19.17
N SER A 418 -10.28 -1.06 18.32
CA SER A 418 -10.66 -1.34 16.92
C SER A 418 -11.90 -2.21 16.84
N MET A 419 -12.01 -3.25 17.68
CA MET A 419 -13.17 -4.14 17.71
C MET A 419 -14.42 -3.38 18.18
N THR A 420 -14.30 -2.52 19.19
CA THR A 420 -15.40 -1.69 19.66
C THR A 420 -15.89 -0.73 18.58
N LEU A 421 -14.99 -0.05 17.88
CA LEU A 421 -15.34 0.84 16.76
C LEU A 421 -15.96 0.07 15.59
N PHE A 422 -15.50 -1.15 15.31
CA PHE A 422 -16.09 -2.01 14.29
C PHE A 422 -17.52 -2.42 14.66
N LYS A 423 -17.72 -2.94 15.87
CA LYS A 423 -19.04 -3.31 16.39
C LYS A 423 -19.99 -2.12 16.40
N ALA A 424 -19.55 -0.93 16.82
CA ALA A 424 -20.35 0.28 16.77
C ALA A 424 -20.79 0.66 15.35
N SER A 425 -19.95 0.45 14.35
CA SER A 425 -20.32 0.67 12.95
C SER A 425 -21.38 -0.33 12.45
N LEU A 426 -21.28 -1.59 12.90
CA LEU A 426 -22.29 -2.61 12.60
C LEU A 426 -23.62 -2.31 13.30
N HIS A 427 -23.61 -1.85 14.57
CA HIS A 427 -24.81 -1.39 15.24
C HIS A 427 -25.51 -0.28 14.44
N GLY A 428 -24.81 0.78 14.06
CA GLY A 428 -25.39 1.85 13.26
C GLY A 428 -26.02 1.40 11.94
N ARG A 429 -25.57 0.25 11.40
CA ARG A 429 -26.03 -0.31 10.13
C ARG A 429 -27.18 -1.31 10.28
N TYR A 430 -27.19 -2.11 11.34
CA TYR A 430 -28.06 -3.28 11.46
C TYR A 430 -29.12 -3.16 12.56
N ASP A 431 -28.94 -2.33 13.60
CA ASP A 431 -29.85 -2.26 14.75
C ASP A 431 -31.32 -1.92 14.39
N LYS A 432 -31.51 -1.10 13.33
CA LYS A 432 -32.87 -0.67 12.91
C LYS A 432 -33.36 -1.36 11.64
N ARG A 433 -32.66 -2.36 11.14
CA ARG A 433 -33.07 -3.06 9.92
C ARG A 433 -33.87 -4.30 10.28
N GLU A 434 -35.07 -4.39 9.75
CA GLU A 434 -35.78 -5.66 9.72
C GLU A 434 -34.92 -6.68 8.97
N SER A 435 -34.79 -7.88 9.54
CA SER A 435 -34.05 -8.98 8.91
C SER A 435 -34.82 -9.43 7.67
N ILE A 436 -34.42 -8.93 6.50
CA ILE A 436 -34.93 -9.40 5.22
C ILE A 436 -34.18 -10.69 4.89
N LEU A 437 -34.89 -11.81 4.95
CA LEU A 437 -34.36 -13.09 4.53
C LEU A 437 -34.26 -13.14 3.01
N PHE A 438 -33.08 -13.58 2.50
CA PHE A 438 -32.96 -13.88 1.08
C PHE A 438 -33.91 -15.02 0.72
N LYS A 439 -34.68 -14.81 -0.32
CA LYS A 439 -35.50 -15.87 -0.93
C LYS A 439 -34.86 -16.22 -2.27
N ASP A 440 -34.84 -17.49 -2.60
CA ASP A 440 -34.44 -17.92 -3.93
C ASP A 440 -35.53 -17.45 -4.89
N THR A 441 -35.31 -16.35 -5.54
CA THR A 441 -36.13 -15.94 -6.68
C THR A 441 -35.60 -16.70 -7.88
N LYS A 442 -36.32 -17.72 -8.28
CA LYS A 442 -36.17 -18.36 -9.59
C LYS A 442 -36.72 -17.41 -10.65
N ASP A 443 -36.04 -16.30 -10.91
CA ASP A 443 -36.32 -15.41 -12.06
C ASP A 443 -35.00 -14.76 -12.53
#